data_d21bf2f02d5a069186f6982a09379266
#
_entry.id   d21bf2f02d5a069186f6982a09379266
#
_cell.length_a   1.000
_cell.length_b   1.000
_cell.length_c   1.000
_cell.angle_alpha   90.00
_cell.angle_beta   90.00
_cell.angle_gamma   90.00
#
_symmetry.space_group_name_H-M   'P 1'
#
loop_
_entity.id
_entity.type
_entity.pdbx_description
1 polymer ?
#
loop_
_entity_poly.entity_id
_entity_poly.type
_entity_poly.pdbx_seq_one_letter_code
_entity_poly.pdbx_strand_id
1 'polypeptide(L)'
;MQSFGEVNVLLNNAGVGDNPGKPWENQQGWHDLLAINLSGVIHGVQAFVPAMLGQDGPAVVINTGSKQGITLPPGNSAYNVSKAGIKAFTELLAHELRNAAGGRVSAHLLVPGFTYTGMTGKPEQPAGAWTADQVVDTLLAGIARGDFYLWCLDHETTRPLDERRLAWMAGDVIENRPALSRWHPDFAEAFAAYLKG
;
A
#
# COMPACT_ATOMS: atom_id res chain seq x y z
N MET A 1 9.30 -7.94 24.05
CA MET A 1 8.98 -6.80 24.94
C MET A 1 9.77 -6.82 26.24
N GLN A 2 9.94 -7.98 26.88
CA GLN A 2 10.74 -8.03 28.14
C GLN A 2 12.19 -7.51 28.01
N SER A 3 12.80 -7.51 26.79
CA SER A 3 14.19 -7.12 26.58
C SER A 3 14.38 -5.62 26.21
N PHE A 4 13.37 -4.95 25.67
CA PHE A 4 13.51 -3.59 25.13
C PHE A 4 12.55 -2.55 25.75
N GLY A 5 11.63 -2.97 26.62
CA GLY A 5 10.66 -2.10 27.27
C GLY A 5 9.53 -1.68 26.31
N GLU A 6 9.69 -0.61 25.55
CA GLU A 6 8.69 -0.05 24.65
C GLU A 6 8.94 -0.39 23.18
N VAL A 7 7.87 -0.37 22.37
CA VAL A 7 7.92 -0.44 20.91
C VAL A 7 7.35 0.85 20.33
N ASN A 8 8.21 1.70 19.81
CA ASN A 8 7.81 3.01 19.29
C ASN A 8 7.55 3.00 17.78
N VAL A 9 8.10 2.02 17.06
CA VAL A 9 7.90 1.86 15.61
C VAL A 9 7.62 0.40 15.28
N LEU A 10 6.48 0.16 14.62
CA LEU A 10 6.15 -1.11 13.98
C LEU A 10 6.09 -0.90 12.47
N LEU A 11 7.00 -1.51 11.72
CA LEU A 11 6.98 -1.51 10.26
C LEU A 11 6.63 -2.90 9.73
N ASN A 12 5.39 -3.07 9.29
CA ASN A 12 4.92 -4.27 8.61
C ASN A 12 5.26 -4.16 7.11
N ASN A 13 6.44 -4.62 6.74
CA ASN A 13 7.01 -4.45 5.40
C ASN A 13 7.18 -5.76 4.62
N ALA A 14 7.28 -6.90 5.30
CA ALA A 14 7.47 -8.19 4.64
C ALA A 14 6.38 -8.44 3.59
N GLY A 15 6.78 -8.92 2.42
CA GLY A 15 5.85 -9.20 1.34
C GLY A 15 6.51 -9.91 0.17
N VAL A 16 5.69 -10.56 -0.65
CA VAL A 16 6.08 -11.26 -1.88
C VAL A 16 5.29 -10.73 -3.07
N GLY A 17 5.88 -10.83 -4.26
CA GLY A 17 5.28 -10.39 -5.52
C GLY A 17 4.92 -11.51 -6.47
N ASP A 18 4.89 -12.76 -6.00
CA ASP A 18 4.56 -13.92 -6.80
C ASP A 18 3.22 -13.75 -7.51
N ASN A 19 3.13 -14.30 -8.71
CA ASN A 19 1.90 -14.26 -9.49
C ASN A 19 1.32 -15.68 -9.60
N PRO A 20 0.28 -16.00 -8.83
CA PRO A 20 -0.33 -17.34 -8.88
C PRO A 20 -1.18 -17.57 -10.14
N GLY A 21 -1.20 -16.64 -11.08
CA GLY A 21 -2.00 -16.73 -12.29
C GLY A 21 -3.32 -15.98 -12.20
N LYS A 22 -4.30 -16.45 -12.97
CA LYS A 22 -5.63 -15.81 -13.02
C LYS A 22 -6.44 -16.05 -11.74
N PRO A 23 -7.49 -15.24 -11.48
CA PRO A 23 -8.28 -15.34 -10.24
C PRO A 23 -8.89 -16.72 -9.96
N TRP A 24 -9.01 -17.59 -10.93
CA TRP A 24 -9.56 -18.95 -10.81
C TRP A 24 -8.49 -20.05 -10.87
N GLU A 25 -7.21 -19.68 -10.84
CA GLU A 25 -6.07 -20.61 -10.92
C GLU A 25 -5.35 -20.65 -9.57
N ASN A 26 -4.60 -21.76 -9.34
CA ASN A 26 -3.62 -21.92 -8.26
C ASN A 26 -4.08 -21.42 -6.88
N GLN A 27 -5.11 -22.06 -6.33
CA GLN A 27 -5.65 -21.73 -5.00
C GLN A 27 -4.57 -21.63 -3.90
N GLN A 28 -3.59 -22.53 -3.91
CA GLN A 28 -2.52 -22.53 -2.92
C GLN A 28 -1.65 -21.29 -3.04
N GLY A 29 -1.25 -20.90 -4.25
CA GLY A 29 -0.46 -19.68 -4.45
C GLY A 29 -1.20 -18.41 -4.02
N TRP A 30 -2.52 -18.36 -4.20
CA TRP A 30 -3.35 -17.29 -3.65
C TRP A 30 -3.31 -17.26 -2.13
N HIS A 31 -3.53 -18.42 -1.49
CA HIS A 31 -3.49 -18.56 -0.05
C HIS A 31 -2.14 -18.11 0.53
N ASP A 32 -1.03 -18.59 -0.04
CA ASP A 32 0.31 -18.29 0.44
C ASP A 32 0.65 -16.80 0.32
N LEU A 33 0.31 -16.17 -0.81
CA LEU A 33 0.52 -14.74 -1.01
C LEU A 33 -0.31 -13.91 -0.02
N LEU A 34 -1.58 -14.23 0.16
CA LEU A 34 -2.45 -13.52 1.11
C LEU A 34 -2.00 -13.73 2.55
N ALA A 35 -1.56 -14.94 2.91
CA ALA A 35 -1.04 -15.25 4.23
C ALA A 35 0.19 -14.38 4.57
N ILE A 36 1.10 -14.19 3.63
CA ILE A 36 2.29 -13.35 3.82
C ILE A 36 1.92 -11.86 3.79
N ASN A 37 1.33 -11.41 2.69
CA ASN A 37 1.18 -9.97 2.43
C ASN A 37 0.10 -9.31 3.30
N LEU A 38 -1.03 -9.97 3.52
CA LEU A 38 -2.16 -9.40 4.25
C LEU A 38 -2.25 -9.91 5.68
N SER A 39 -2.30 -11.24 5.88
CA SER A 39 -2.41 -11.80 7.23
C SER A 39 -1.19 -11.49 8.07
N GLY A 40 0.02 -11.48 7.49
CA GLY A 40 1.24 -11.08 8.17
C GLY A 40 1.18 -9.67 8.75
N VAL A 41 0.61 -8.70 8.02
CA VAL A 41 0.38 -7.33 8.50
C VAL A 41 -0.61 -7.33 9.67
N ILE A 42 -1.74 -8.05 9.54
CA ILE A 42 -2.75 -8.18 10.59
C ILE A 42 -2.14 -8.79 11.87
N HIS A 43 -1.36 -9.86 11.72
CA HIS A 43 -0.69 -10.53 12.85
C HIS A 43 0.33 -9.62 13.53
N GLY A 44 1.09 -8.82 12.76
CA GLY A 44 2.00 -7.81 13.31
C GLY A 44 1.25 -6.79 14.17
N VAL A 45 0.14 -6.26 13.68
CA VAL A 45 -0.70 -5.33 14.44
C VAL A 45 -1.26 -5.99 15.70
N GLN A 46 -1.82 -7.21 15.60
CA GLN A 46 -2.36 -7.94 16.76
C GLN A 46 -1.30 -8.27 17.82
N ALA A 47 -0.07 -8.52 17.40
CA ALA A 47 1.02 -8.87 18.33
C ALA A 47 1.59 -7.64 19.06
N PHE A 48 1.65 -6.47 18.43
CA PHE A 48 2.38 -5.32 18.96
C PHE A 48 1.50 -4.17 19.42
N VAL A 49 0.40 -3.88 18.74
CA VAL A 49 -0.44 -2.71 19.05
C VAL A 49 -1.03 -2.73 20.46
N PRO A 50 -1.48 -3.87 21.03
CA PRO A 50 -1.94 -3.88 22.42
C PRO A 50 -0.90 -3.37 23.41
N ALA A 51 0.36 -3.70 23.21
CA ALA A 51 1.44 -3.19 24.05
C ALA A 51 1.77 -1.74 23.79
N MET A 52 1.76 -1.29 22.52
CA MET A 52 1.94 0.12 22.14
C MET A 52 0.85 1.03 22.74
N LEU A 53 -0.37 0.51 22.88
CA LEU A 53 -1.48 1.23 23.56
C LEU A 53 -1.27 1.33 25.06
N GLY A 54 -0.61 0.36 25.68
CA GLY A 54 -0.32 0.33 27.10
C GLY A 54 0.93 1.10 27.54
N GLN A 55 1.77 1.56 26.64
CA GLN A 55 2.99 2.33 26.95
C GLN A 55 2.70 3.83 27.00
N ASP A 56 3.56 4.58 27.69
CA ASP A 56 3.40 6.05 27.86
C ASP A 56 3.92 6.84 26.65
N GLY A 57 4.95 6.33 25.97
CA GLY A 57 5.60 6.97 24.83
C GLY A 57 4.75 6.95 23.54
N PRO A 58 5.02 7.87 22.60
CA PRO A 58 4.38 7.86 21.30
C PRO A 58 4.84 6.66 20.47
N ALA A 59 3.94 6.16 19.60
CA ALA A 59 4.25 5.06 18.72
C ALA A 59 3.59 5.19 17.35
N VAL A 60 4.24 4.64 16.34
CA VAL A 60 3.75 4.62 14.97
C VAL A 60 3.71 3.20 14.40
N VAL A 61 2.63 2.89 13.70
CA VAL A 61 2.48 1.67 12.91
C VAL A 61 2.51 2.05 11.44
N ILE A 62 3.42 1.44 10.67
CA ILE A 62 3.52 1.67 9.23
C ILE A 62 3.24 0.34 8.53
N ASN A 63 2.22 0.31 7.69
CA ASN A 63 1.91 -0.84 6.86
C ASN A 63 2.28 -0.56 5.40
N THR A 64 3.09 -1.42 4.80
CA THR A 64 3.54 -1.28 3.41
C THR A 64 2.48 -1.78 2.43
N GLY A 65 1.71 -0.84 1.90
CA GLY A 65 0.79 -1.03 0.78
C GLY A 65 1.52 -1.10 -0.57
N SER A 66 0.90 -0.55 -1.59
CA SER A 66 1.44 -0.34 -2.94
C SER A 66 0.48 0.54 -3.75
N LYS A 67 0.96 1.26 -4.75
CA LYS A 67 0.09 1.87 -5.78
C LYS A 67 -0.81 0.84 -6.45
N GLN A 68 -0.34 -0.40 -6.62
CA GLN A 68 -1.13 -1.48 -7.21
C GLN A 68 -2.35 -1.88 -6.36
N GLY A 69 -2.28 -1.73 -5.03
CA GLY A 69 -3.43 -1.95 -4.15
C GLY A 69 -4.49 -0.85 -4.24
N ILE A 70 -4.20 0.24 -4.94
CA ILE A 70 -5.11 1.36 -5.13
C ILE A 70 -5.57 1.43 -6.58
N THR A 71 -4.65 1.38 -7.53
CA THR A 71 -4.96 1.54 -8.96
C THR A 71 -5.31 0.24 -9.68
N LEU A 72 -5.12 -0.91 -9.06
CA LEU A 72 -5.52 -2.26 -9.50
C LEU A 72 -5.13 -2.59 -10.96
N PRO A 73 -3.88 -2.39 -11.40
CA PRO A 73 -3.48 -2.70 -12.77
C PRO A 73 -3.68 -4.20 -13.06
N PRO A 74 -4.19 -4.57 -14.26
CA PRO A 74 -4.28 -5.98 -14.64
C PRO A 74 -2.92 -6.69 -14.60
N GLY A 75 -2.92 -8.00 -14.32
CA GLY A 75 -1.74 -8.85 -14.42
C GLY A 75 -1.42 -9.66 -13.16
N ASN A 76 -1.56 -9.11 -11.97
CA ASN A 76 -1.38 -9.86 -10.71
C ASN A 76 -2.51 -9.58 -9.72
N SER A 77 -3.62 -10.29 -9.89
CA SER A 77 -4.83 -10.09 -9.09
C SER A 77 -4.61 -10.39 -7.60
N ALA A 78 -3.87 -11.44 -7.27
CA ALA A 78 -3.62 -11.81 -5.88
C ALA A 78 -2.83 -10.73 -5.13
N TYR A 79 -1.79 -10.18 -5.75
CA TYR A 79 -1.02 -9.08 -5.20
C TYR A 79 -1.88 -7.83 -5.03
N ASN A 80 -2.64 -7.45 -6.05
CA ASN A 80 -3.54 -6.29 -5.99
C ASN A 80 -4.56 -6.42 -4.83
N VAL A 81 -5.19 -7.59 -4.69
CA VAL A 81 -6.14 -7.87 -3.60
C VAL A 81 -5.45 -7.76 -2.24
N SER A 82 -4.25 -8.34 -2.08
CA SER A 82 -3.50 -8.24 -0.83
C SER A 82 -3.21 -6.79 -0.44
N LYS A 83 -2.77 -5.98 -1.40
CA LYS A 83 -2.40 -4.57 -1.17
C LYS A 83 -3.62 -3.66 -1.00
N ALA A 84 -4.74 -3.95 -1.66
CA ALA A 84 -6.02 -3.31 -1.41
C ALA A 84 -6.56 -3.63 0.00
N GLY A 85 -6.41 -4.88 0.43
CA GLY A 85 -6.73 -5.31 1.80
C GLY A 85 -5.90 -4.57 2.85
N ILE A 86 -4.59 -4.41 2.63
CA ILE A 86 -3.71 -3.62 3.53
C ILE A 86 -4.18 -2.16 3.60
N LYS A 87 -4.56 -1.55 2.46
CA LYS A 87 -5.09 -0.18 2.46
C LYS A 87 -6.33 -0.08 3.37
N ALA A 88 -7.35 -0.89 3.10
CA ALA A 88 -8.58 -0.87 3.88
C ALA A 88 -8.33 -1.15 5.38
N PHE A 89 -7.50 -2.13 5.69
CA PHE A 89 -7.12 -2.48 7.06
C PHE A 89 -6.42 -1.32 7.77
N THR A 90 -5.48 -0.62 7.09
CA THR A 90 -4.73 0.48 7.70
C THR A 90 -5.59 1.72 7.93
N GLU A 91 -6.53 2.01 7.02
CA GLU A 91 -7.51 3.10 7.19
C GLU A 91 -8.39 2.88 8.42
N LEU A 92 -8.92 1.65 8.58
CA LEU A 92 -9.71 1.26 9.74
C LEU A 92 -8.86 1.28 11.03
N LEU A 93 -7.64 0.74 10.98
CA LEU A 93 -6.73 0.78 12.12
C LEU A 93 -6.43 2.21 12.56
N ALA A 94 -6.17 3.14 11.63
CA ALA A 94 -5.92 4.54 11.96
C ALA A 94 -7.13 5.20 12.64
N HIS A 95 -8.35 4.86 12.20
CA HIS A 95 -9.58 5.31 12.84
C HIS A 95 -9.68 4.80 14.28
N GLU A 96 -9.49 3.50 14.49
CA GLU A 96 -9.57 2.89 15.82
C GLU A 96 -8.50 3.43 16.79
N LEU A 97 -7.26 3.56 16.33
CA LEU A 97 -6.16 4.08 17.15
C LEU A 97 -6.39 5.54 17.58
N ARG A 98 -6.92 6.37 16.69
CA ARG A 98 -7.26 7.76 17.01
C ARG A 98 -8.27 7.83 18.15
N ASN A 99 -9.27 6.95 18.14
CA ASN A 99 -10.31 6.89 19.16
C ASN A 99 -9.81 6.25 20.47
N ALA A 100 -8.95 5.22 20.38
CA ALA A 100 -8.46 4.50 21.56
C ALA A 100 -7.29 5.21 22.27
N ALA A 101 -6.40 5.87 21.54
CA ALA A 101 -5.13 6.38 22.08
C ALA A 101 -5.00 7.92 22.08
N GLY A 102 -6.03 8.63 21.65
CA GLY A 102 -6.01 10.11 21.60
C GLY A 102 -4.86 10.67 20.73
N GLY A 103 -4.41 9.93 19.70
CA GLY A 103 -3.32 10.32 18.81
C GLY A 103 -1.92 9.92 19.27
N ARG A 104 -1.75 9.30 20.46
CA ARG A 104 -0.43 8.85 20.95
C ARG A 104 0.12 7.69 20.10
N VAL A 105 -0.75 6.81 19.62
CA VAL A 105 -0.40 5.74 18.66
C VAL A 105 -1.08 6.05 17.33
N SER A 106 -0.31 6.13 16.26
CA SER A 106 -0.83 6.41 14.92
C SER A 106 -0.54 5.27 13.95
N ALA A 107 -1.37 5.15 12.91
CA ALA A 107 -1.11 4.24 11.79
C ALA A 107 -0.99 5.02 10.49
N HIS A 108 -0.09 4.58 9.62
CA HIS A 108 0.25 5.19 8.35
C HIS A 108 0.33 4.12 7.25
N LEU A 109 -0.13 4.45 6.06
CA LEU A 109 -0.04 3.59 4.88
C LEU A 109 1.11 4.05 3.99
N LEU A 110 2.18 3.27 3.93
CA LEU A 110 3.26 3.48 2.96
C LEU A 110 2.79 2.96 1.59
N VAL A 111 2.85 3.81 0.56
CA VAL A 111 2.36 3.51 -0.79
C VAL A 111 3.50 3.62 -1.81
N PRO A 112 4.38 2.60 -1.88
CA PRO A 112 5.44 2.60 -2.88
C PRO A 112 4.89 2.47 -4.30
N GLY A 113 5.55 3.17 -5.23
CA GLY A 113 5.48 2.92 -6.65
C GLY A 113 6.47 1.82 -7.06
N PHE A 114 7.03 1.92 -8.27
CA PHE A 114 8.03 0.96 -8.73
C PHE A 114 9.35 1.17 -7.97
N THR A 115 9.69 0.20 -7.13
CA THR A 115 10.87 0.26 -6.25
C THR A 115 11.80 -0.91 -6.54
N TYR A 116 13.09 -0.62 -6.71
CA TYR A 116 14.13 -1.64 -6.89
C TYR A 116 14.46 -2.29 -5.55
N THR A 117 14.14 -3.56 -5.45
CA THR A 117 14.40 -4.43 -4.29
C THR A 117 14.66 -5.85 -4.77
N GLY A 118 14.99 -6.77 -3.87
CA GLY A 118 15.09 -8.18 -4.19
C GLY A 118 13.83 -8.77 -4.85
N MET A 119 12.66 -8.20 -4.59
CA MET A 119 11.39 -8.61 -5.21
C MET A 119 11.37 -8.36 -6.73
N THR A 120 12.16 -7.42 -7.25
CA THR A 120 12.20 -7.17 -8.70
C THR A 120 12.89 -8.30 -9.48
N GLY A 121 13.68 -9.14 -8.81
CA GLY A 121 14.42 -10.25 -9.43
C GLY A 121 15.43 -9.82 -10.48
N LYS A 122 15.79 -8.52 -10.54
CA LYS A 122 16.72 -7.98 -11.53
C LYS A 122 18.08 -7.71 -10.91
N PRO A 123 19.19 -7.98 -11.63
CA PRO A 123 20.55 -7.74 -11.12
C PRO A 123 20.88 -6.24 -11.02
N GLU A 124 20.25 -5.41 -11.84
CA GLU A 124 20.47 -3.96 -11.90
C GLU A 124 19.15 -3.21 -11.72
N GLN A 125 19.25 -2.00 -11.19
CA GLN A 125 18.09 -1.13 -10.99
C GLN A 125 17.45 -0.76 -12.35
N PRO A 126 16.18 -1.11 -12.58
CA PRO A 126 15.49 -0.72 -13.79
C PRO A 126 15.31 0.80 -13.89
N ALA A 127 15.30 1.32 -15.11
CA ALA A 127 14.93 2.71 -15.35
C ALA A 127 13.52 2.99 -14.75
N GLY A 128 13.39 4.14 -14.11
CA GLY A 128 12.14 4.54 -13.46
C GLY A 128 11.88 3.93 -12.09
N ALA A 129 12.63 2.93 -11.65
CA ALA A 129 12.49 2.40 -10.28
C ALA A 129 13.18 3.32 -9.26
N TRP A 130 12.50 3.57 -8.15
CA TRP A 130 13.12 4.22 -6.99
C TRP A 130 13.99 3.23 -6.20
N THR A 131 14.98 3.75 -5.48
CA THR A 131 15.72 2.98 -4.48
C THR A 131 14.89 2.82 -3.21
N ALA A 132 15.26 1.87 -2.36
CA ALA A 132 14.68 1.73 -1.03
C ALA A 132 14.90 2.99 -0.17
N ASP A 133 16.05 3.63 -0.29
CA ASP A 133 16.37 4.87 0.45
C ASP A 133 15.43 6.02 0.09
N GLN A 134 15.11 6.21 -1.20
CA GLN A 134 14.13 7.22 -1.63
C GLN A 134 12.73 6.97 -1.03
N VAL A 135 12.34 5.71 -0.89
CA VAL A 135 11.09 5.33 -0.23
C VAL A 135 11.13 5.65 1.26
N VAL A 136 12.26 5.35 1.94
CA VAL A 136 12.46 5.65 3.36
C VAL A 136 12.48 7.15 3.61
N ASP A 137 13.17 7.94 2.79
CA ASP A 137 13.18 9.41 2.91
C ASP A 137 11.77 9.99 2.81
N THR A 138 10.96 9.48 1.87
CA THR A 138 9.55 9.87 1.72
C THR A 138 8.73 9.48 2.95
N LEU A 139 8.94 8.29 3.48
CA LEU A 139 8.29 7.80 4.69
C LEU A 139 8.59 8.71 5.88
N LEU A 140 9.87 8.98 6.15
CA LEU A 140 10.29 9.81 7.28
C LEU A 140 9.75 11.23 7.20
N ALA A 141 9.86 11.85 6.01
CA ALA A 141 9.32 13.18 5.76
C ALA A 141 7.79 13.24 5.92
N GLY A 142 7.08 12.21 5.45
CA GLY A 142 5.63 12.13 5.56
C GLY A 142 5.16 11.94 7.01
N ILE A 143 5.82 11.08 7.79
CA ILE A 143 5.53 10.91 9.23
C ILE A 143 5.76 12.24 9.97
N ALA A 144 6.85 12.94 9.67
CA ALA A 144 7.12 14.23 10.31
C ALA A 144 6.04 15.30 10.03
N ARG A 145 5.34 15.21 8.89
CA ARG A 145 4.19 16.07 8.57
C ARG A 145 2.85 15.55 9.12
N GLY A 146 2.81 14.33 9.62
CA GLY A 146 1.56 13.67 10.05
C GLY A 146 0.72 13.12 8.88
N ASP A 147 1.31 12.89 7.71
CA ASP A 147 0.62 12.35 6.55
C ASP A 147 0.19 10.90 6.81
N PHE A 148 -1.07 10.55 6.52
CA PHE A 148 -1.54 9.18 6.60
C PHE A 148 -1.09 8.34 5.40
N TYR A 149 -1.28 8.86 4.16
CA TYR A 149 -0.81 8.22 2.95
C TYR A 149 0.60 8.67 2.61
N LEU A 150 1.59 7.84 2.90
CA LEU A 150 3.01 8.09 2.60
C LEU A 150 3.26 7.70 1.16
N TRP A 151 2.90 8.59 0.23
CA TRP A 151 2.84 8.33 -1.20
C TRP A 151 4.20 8.50 -1.85
N CYS A 152 4.79 7.40 -2.33
CA CYS A 152 6.05 7.43 -3.08
C CYS A 152 5.76 7.55 -4.57
N LEU A 153 6.44 8.47 -5.22
CA LEU A 153 6.41 8.57 -6.67
C LEU A 153 7.30 7.48 -7.30
N ASP A 154 7.21 7.31 -8.60
CA ASP A 154 8.19 6.66 -9.43
C ASP A 154 8.55 7.63 -10.58
N HIS A 155 9.69 7.42 -11.24
CA HIS A 155 10.25 8.44 -12.14
C HIS A 155 9.33 8.81 -13.30
N GLU A 156 8.49 7.88 -13.76
CA GLU A 156 7.62 8.06 -14.92
C GLU A 156 6.23 8.60 -14.53
N THR A 157 5.89 8.55 -13.25
CA THR A 157 4.55 8.87 -12.77
C THR A 157 4.59 10.04 -11.79
N THR A 158 4.17 11.20 -12.24
CA THR A 158 4.05 12.38 -11.40
C THR A 158 2.85 12.29 -10.45
N ARG A 159 2.85 13.07 -9.38
CA ARG A 159 1.73 13.13 -8.43
C ARG A 159 0.41 13.54 -9.11
N PRO A 160 0.35 14.58 -9.95
CA PRO A 160 -0.89 14.91 -10.67
C PRO A 160 -1.40 13.78 -11.56
N LEU A 161 -0.52 13.01 -12.20
CA LEU A 161 -0.93 11.87 -13.00
C LEU A 161 -1.56 10.76 -12.15
N ASP A 162 -0.98 10.46 -10.98
CA ASP A 162 -1.56 9.50 -10.04
C ASP A 162 -2.93 9.98 -9.53
N GLU A 163 -3.07 11.27 -9.20
CA GLU A 163 -4.34 11.85 -8.74
C GLU A 163 -5.45 11.72 -9.81
N ARG A 164 -5.13 12.00 -11.06
CA ARG A 164 -6.09 11.79 -12.17
C ARG A 164 -6.48 10.32 -12.33
N ARG A 165 -5.51 9.41 -12.22
CA ARG A 165 -5.79 7.97 -12.27
C ARG A 165 -6.73 7.52 -11.14
N LEU A 166 -6.52 8.03 -9.93
CA LEU A 166 -7.38 7.75 -8.78
C LEU A 166 -8.79 8.33 -8.97
N ALA A 167 -8.89 9.57 -9.42
CA ALA A 167 -10.18 10.21 -9.69
C ALA A 167 -10.95 9.49 -10.80
N TRP A 168 -10.28 9.04 -11.85
CA TRP A 168 -10.90 8.22 -12.89
C TRP A 168 -11.50 6.94 -12.33
N MET A 169 -10.76 6.21 -11.50
CA MET A 169 -11.23 4.95 -10.89
C MET A 169 -12.38 5.17 -9.91
N ALA A 170 -12.37 6.26 -9.14
CA ALA A 170 -13.51 6.63 -8.31
C ALA A 170 -14.77 6.88 -9.18
N GLY A 171 -14.60 7.49 -10.35
CA GLY A 171 -15.63 7.66 -11.35
C GLY A 171 -16.24 6.35 -11.87
N ASP A 172 -15.46 5.25 -11.92
CA ASP A 172 -16.01 3.94 -12.31
C ASP A 172 -17.15 3.51 -11.37
N VAL A 173 -16.97 3.75 -10.08
CA VAL A 173 -17.98 3.42 -9.07
C VAL A 173 -19.14 4.42 -9.08
N ILE A 174 -18.83 5.71 -9.19
CA ILE A 174 -19.82 6.81 -9.11
C ILE A 174 -20.77 6.75 -10.31
N GLU A 175 -20.23 6.52 -11.50
CA GLU A 175 -20.96 6.57 -12.77
C GLU A 175 -21.41 5.18 -13.24
N ASN A 176 -21.10 4.12 -12.48
CA ASN A 176 -21.36 2.72 -12.85
C ASN A 176 -20.76 2.36 -14.22
N ARG A 177 -19.53 2.82 -14.48
CA ARG A 177 -18.78 2.42 -15.68
C ARG A 177 -18.30 0.96 -15.55
N PRO A 178 -17.90 0.31 -16.65
CA PRO A 178 -17.29 -1.02 -16.56
C PRO A 178 -16.12 -1.04 -15.58
N ALA A 179 -15.99 -2.13 -14.82
CA ALA A 179 -14.91 -2.28 -13.86
C ALA A 179 -13.54 -2.11 -14.54
N LEU A 180 -12.63 -1.34 -13.90
CA LEU A 180 -11.31 -1.04 -14.43
C LEU A 180 -11.36 -0.38 -15.83
N SER A 181 -12.27 0.58 -16.02
CA SER A 181 -12.52 1.23 -17.31
C SER A 181 -11.26 1.85 -17.93
N ARG A 182 -10.27 2.21 -17.11
CA ARG A 182 -8.95 2.66 -17.56
C ARG A 182 -8.27 1.69 -18.55
N TRP A 183 -8.54 0.39 -18.45
CA TRP A 183 -8.01 -0.66 -19.31
C TRP A 183 -9.06 -1.29 -20.22
N HIS A 184 -10.28 -0.75 -20.21
CA HIS A 184 -11.33 -1.20 -21.11
C HIS A 184 -11.16 -0.56 -22.49
N PRO A 185 -11.19 -1.33 -23.60
CA PRO A 185 -10.94 -0.80 -24.94
C PRO A 185 -11.87 0.37 -25.30
N ASP A 186 -13.16 0.31 -24.95
CA ASP A 186 -14.13 1.35 -25.27
C ASP A 186 -13.89 2.67 -24.51
N PHE A 187 -13.06 2.66 -23.46
CA PHE A 187 -12.74 3.83 -22.67
C PHE A 187 -11.32 4.36 -22.90
N ALA A 188 -10.53 3.73 -23.76
CA ALA A 188 -9.13 4.10 -23.99
C ALA A 188 -8.97 5.56 -24.44
N GLU A 189 -9.78 6.00 -25.41
CA GLU A 189 -9.75 7.38 -25.89
C GLU A 189 -10.24 8.39 -24.85
N ALA A 190 -11.33 8.07 -24.16
CA ALA A 190 -11.89 8.92 -23.11
C ALA A 190 -10.91 9.09 -21.95
N PHE A 191 -10.25 8.00 -21.53
CA PHE A 191 -9.21 8.06 -20.50
C PHE A 191 -8.00 8.89 -20.95
N ALA A 192 -7.53 8.68 -22.20
CA ALA A 192 -6.41 9.46 -22.75
C ALA A 192 -6.73 10.96 -22.83
N ALA A 193 -7.96 11.34 -23.20
CA ALA A 193 -8.41 12.72 -23.20
C ALA A 193 -8.48 13.31 -21.78
N TYR A 194 -9.02 12.56 -20.84
CA TYR A 194 -9.10 12.94 -19.42
C TYR A 194 -7.73 13.22 -18.79
N LEU A 195 -6.69 12.50 -19.20
CA LEU A 195 -5.33 12.73 -18.68
C LEU A 195 -4.68 14.02 -19.22
N LYS A 196 -5.20 14.60 -20.32
CA LYS A 196 -4.64 15.81 -20.95
C LYS A 196 -5.26 17.10 -20.41
N GLY A 197 -6.51 17.05 -19.97
CA GLY A 197 -7.25 18.18 -19.36
C GLY A 197 -6.90 18.36 -17.90
#